data_b0b1b2a6fe92b4239fdb6a20929af1b7
#
_entry.id   b0b1b2a6fe92b4239fdb6a20929af1b7
#
_cell.length_a   1.000
_cell.length_b   1.000
_cell.length_c   1.000
_cell.angle_alpha   90.00
_cell.angle_beta   90.00
_cell.angle_gamma   90.00
#
_symmetry.space_group_name_H-M   'P 1'
#
loop_
_entity.id
_entity.type
_entity.pdbx_description
1 polymer ?
#
loop_
_entity_poly.entity_id
_entity_poly.type
_entity_poly.pdbx_seq_one_letter_code
_entity_poly.pdbx_strand_id
1 'polypeptide(L)'
;MRYMVIVALMLILQACASQSAVVRKSATVRPGMSVAELRQVMGDPQNLQFRGKNEAWQYCSTDYLGFEDDHYVLVWVFDGVVSGMQTYRNSKFGNCESFFRAVNWEEAPDISN
;
A
#
# COMPACT_ATOMS: atom_id res chain seq x y z
N MET A 1 -26.51 -32.40 6.62
CA MET A 1 -25.53 -32.26 5.52
C MET A 1 -25.64 -30.90 4.79
N ARG A 2 -26.80 -30.40 4.48
CA ARG A 2 -26.94 -29.10 3.80
C ARG A 2 -26.36 -27.93 4.60
N TYR A 3 -26.49 -27.94 5.91
CA TYR A 3 -25.96 -26.87 6.78
C TYR A 3 -24.44 -26.90 6.96
N MET A 4 -23.84 -28.06 6.89
CA MET A 4 -22.35 -28.20 6.96
C MET A 4 -21.65 -27.63 5.74
N VAL A 5 -22.24 -27.76 4.55
CA VAL A 5 -21.67 -27.21 3.31
C VAL A 5 -21.74 -25.69 3.32
N ILE A 6 -22.85 -25.12 3.83
CA ILE A 6 -23.02 -23.66 3.93
C ILE A 6 -22.04 -23.06 4.94
N VAL A 7 -21.82 -23.70 6.08
CA VAL A 7 -20.85 -23.23 7.10
C VAL A 7 -19.41 -23.30 6.57
N ALA A 8 -19.06 -24.36 5.83
CA ALA A 8 -17.74 -24.49 5.21
C ALA A 8 -17.51 -23.39 4.14
N LEU A 9 -18.54 -23.07 3.36
CA LEU A 9 -18.45 -22.03 2.34
C LEU A 9 -18.28 -20.63 2.95
N MET A 10 -18.96 -20.35 4.07
CA MET A 10 -18.80 -19.08 4.81
C MET A 10 -17.39 -18.92 5.42
N LEU A 11 -16.79 -20.01 5.89
CA LEU A 11 -15.43 -19.99 6.44
C LEU A 11 -14.37 -19.70 5.37
N ILE A 12 -14.58 -20.18 4.14
CA ILE A 12 -13.66 -19.92 3.02
C ILE A 12 -13.71 -18.43 2.61
N LEU A 13 -14.90 -17.80 2.66
CA LEU A 13 -15.06 -16.37 2.35
C LEU A 13 -14.37 -15.48 3.37
N GLN A 14 -14.27 -15.89 4.63
CA GLN A 14 -13.57 -15.12 5.68
C GLN A 14 -12.05 -15.18 5.52
N ALA A 15 -11.48 -16.22 4.95
CA ALA A 15 -10.04 -16.33 4.70
C ALA A 15 -9.51 -15.30 3.69
N CYS A 16 -10.36 -14.80 2.76
CA CYS A 16 -10.00 -13.77 1.80
C CYS A 16 -9.98 -12.35 2.41
N ALA A 17 -10.48 -12.15 3.64
CA ALA A 17 -10.55 -10.86 4.31
C ALA A 17 -9.29 -10.52 5.13
N SER A 18 -8.25 -11.37 5.12
CA SER A 18 -7.05 -11.24 5.97
C SER A 18 -5.95 -10.34 5.41
N GLN A 19 -6.12 -9.78 4.21
CA GLN A 19 -5.14 -8.84 3.67
C GLN A 19 -5.12 -7.52 4.44
N SER A 20 -3.92 -6.93 4.59
CA SER A 20 -3.76 -5.61 5.18
C SER A 20 -4.59 -4.57 4.41
N ALA A 21 -5.17 -3.62 5.16
CA ALA A 21 -6.04 -2.59 4.56
C ALA A 21 -5.30 -1.75 3.52
N VAL A 22 -4.03 -1.41 3.76
CA VAL A 22 -3.24 -0.60 2.84
C VAL A 22 -2.94 -1.36 1.55
N VAL A 23 -2.67 -2.66 1.64
CA VAL A 23 -2.41 -3.52 0.47
C VAL A 23 -3.68 -3.68 -0.36
N ARG A 24 -4.82 -3.85 0.28
CA ARG A 24 -6.11 -3.93 -0.45
C ARG A 24 -6.44 -2.67 -1.21
N LYS A 25 -6.24 -1.51 -0.60
CA LYS A 25 -6.46 -0.21 -1.25
C LYS A 25 -5.53 -0.04 -2.45
N SER A 26 -4.28 -0.49 -2.33
CA SER A 26 -3.28 -0.35 -3.39
C SER A 26 -3.53 -1.23 -4.61
N ALA A 27 -4.42 -2.22 -4.52
CA ALA A 27 -4.67 -3.18 -5.60
C ALA A 27 -5.16 -2.54 -6.91
N THR A 28 -5.80 -1.37 -6.84
CA THR A 28 -6.30 -0.65 -8.01
C THR A 28 -5.38 0.45 -8.51
N VAL A 29 -4.26 0.70 -7.83
CA VAL A 29 -3.28 1.70 -8.27
C VAL A 29 -2.60 1.22 -9.53
N ARG A 30 -2.52 2.09 -10.54
CA ARG A 30 -1.93 1.80 -11.85
C ARG A 30 -1.07 2.96 -12.32
N PRO A 31 0.01 2.69 -13.06
CA PRO A 31 0.71 3.73 -13.78
C PRO A 31 -0.23 4.49 -14.71
N GLY A 32 -0.09 5.79 -14.78
CA GLY A 32 -0.96 6.67 -15.56
C GLY A 32 -2.12 7.28 -14.78
N MET A 33 -2.41 6.82 -13.56
CA MET A 33 -3.39 7.48 -12.69
C MET A 33 -2.95 8.89 -12.37
N SER A 34 -3.91 9.83 -12.32
CA SER A 34 -3.67 11.16 -11.82
C SER A 34 -3.51 11.17 -10.28
N VAL A 35 -2.89 12.22 -9.76
CA VAL A 35 -2.80 12.43 -8.30
C VAL A 35 -4.20 12.50 -7.67
N ALA A 36 -5.18 13.11 -8.36
CA ALA A 36 -6.55 13.18 -7.85
C ALA A 36 -7.18 11.77 -7.71
N GLU A 37 -6.99 10.92 -8.69
CA GLU A 37 -7.45 9.51 -8.62
C GLU A 37 -6.73 8.74 -7.53
N LEU A 38 -5.41 8.93 -7.38
CA LEU A 38 -4.62 8.31 -6.34
C LEU A 38 -5.15 8.67 -4.94
N ARG A 39 -5.48 9.95 -4.72
CA ARG A 39 -6.06 10.40 -3.45
C ARG A 39 -7.44 9.79 -3.19
N GLN A 40 -8.25 9.59 -4.22
CA GLN A 40 -9.55 8.93 -4.05
C GLN A 40 -9.41 7.48 -3.60
N VAL A 41 -8.39 6.76 -4.11
CA VAL A 41 -8.16 5.36 -3.78
C VAL A 41 -7.44 5.19 -2.45
N MET A 42 -6.34 5.93 -2.25
CA MET A 42 -5.42 5.73 -1.12
C MET A 42 -5.58 6.77 -0.02
N GLY A 43 -6.22 7.90 -0.30
CA GLY A 43 -6.23 9.05 0.59
C GLY A 43 -4.94 9.87 0.48
N ASP A 44 -4.79 10.86 1.36
CA ASP A 44 -3.56 11.63 1.46
C ASP A 44 -2.41 10.75 1.95
N PRO A 45 -1.18 10.94 1.45
CA PRO A 45 -0.04 10.13 1.91
C PRO A 45 0.28 10.44 3.37
N GLN A 46 0.61 9.38 4.12
CA GLN A 46 1.09 9.51 5.50
C GLN A 46 2.53 10.01 5.55
N ASN A 47 3.30 9.75 4.50
CA ASN A 47 4.65 10.26 4.31
C ASN A 47 4.82 10.64 2.85
N LEU A 48 5.24 11.87 2.61
CA LEU A 48 5.50 12.40 1.27
C LEU A 48 6.93 12.89 1.19
N GLN A 49 7.69 12.35 0.25
CA GLN A 49 9.03 12.82 -0.08
C GLN A 49 9.06 13.16 -1.56
N PHE A 50 9.87 14.14 -1.93
CA PHE A 50 9.99 14.53 -3.34
C PHE A 50 11.43 14.89 -3.67
N ARG A 51 11.77 14.69 -4.94
CA ARG A 51 13.04 15.09 -5.53
C ARG A 51 12.79 15.51 -6.98
N GLY A 52 12.90 16.80 -7.26
CA GLY A 52 12.51 17.33 -8.56
C GLY A 52 11.02 17.09 -8.84
N LYS A 53 10.71 16.48 -9.98
CA LYS A 53 9.34 16.10 -10.35
C LYS A 53 8.92 14.74 -9.82
N ASN A 54 9.83 13.99 -9.20
CA ASN A 54 9.52 12.72 -8.57
C ASN A 54 8.99 12.94 -7.16
N GLU A 55 7.93 12.22 -6.82
CA GLU A 55 7.38 12.14 -5.49
C GLU A 55 7.27 10.68 -5.06
N ALA A 56 7.46 10.41 -3.79
CA ALA A 56 7.22 9.11 -3.19
C ALA A 56 6.14 9.27 -2.11
N TRP A 57 4.99 8.71 -2.37
CA TRP A 57 3.84 8.73 -1.47
C TRP A 57 3.82 7.42 -0.69
N GLN A 58 4.01 7.49 0.62
CA GLN A 58 4.07 6.30 1.45
C GLN A 58 2.84 6.19 2.35
N TYR A 59 2.34 4.98 2.43
CA TYR A 59 1.19 4.57 3.23
C TYR A 59 1.55 3.34 4.04
N CYS A 60 0.96 3.19 5.20
CA CYS A 60 1.16 1.98 5.98
C CYS A 60 -0.09 1.59 6.77
N SER A 61 -0.13 0.33 7.18
CA SER A 61 -1.07 -0.16 8.17
C SER A 61 -0.35 -0.96 9.25
N THR A 62 -0.70 -0.67 10.51
CA THR A 62 -0.14 -1.35 11.68
C THR A 62 -0.98 -2.58 11.99
N ASP A 63 -0.32 -3.72 12.26
CA ASP A 63 -0.97 -4.83 12.93
C ASP A 63 -0.90 -4.62 14.45
N TYR A 64 -1.98 -4.10 15.02
CA TYR A 64 -2.07 -3.82 16.45
C TYR A 64 -2.07 -5.08 17.32
N LEU A 65 -2.39 -6.24 16.74
CA LEU A 65 -2.35 -7.51 17.47
C LEU A 65 -0.92 -8.08 17.53
N GLY A 66 0.00 -7.59 16.72
CA GLY A 66 1.41 -7.99 16.74
C GLY A 66 1.68 -9.38 16.19
N PHE A 67 0.75 -9.97 15.44
CA PHE A 67 0.91 -11.30 14.86
C PHE A 67 1.60 -11.28 13.50
N GLU A 68 1.57 -10.14 12.80
CA GLU A 68 2.15 -9.98 11.48
C GLU A 68 2.98 -8.69 11.41
N ASP A 69 3.84 -8.62 10.41
CA ASP A 69 4.59 -7.42 10.10
C ASP A 69 3.67 -6.27 9.68
N ASP A 70 4.08 -5.06 9.94
CA ASP A 70 3.44 -3.88 9.37
C ASP A 70 3.70 -3.84 7.86
N HIS A 71 2.68 -3.45 7.11
CA HIS A 71 2.73 -3.37 5.65
C HIS A 71 2.83 -1.92 5.20
N TYR A 72 3.68 -1.71 4.20
CA TYR A 72 3.94 -0.40 3.61
C TYR A 72 3.73 -0.43 2.12
N VAL A 73 3.14 0.63 1.59
CA VAL A 73 2.98 0.87 0.16
C VAL A 73 3.65 2.19 -0.17
N LEU A 74 4.54 2.18 -1.15
CA LEU A 74 5.18 3.37 -1.71
C LEU A 74 4.69 3.53 -3.15
N VAL A 75 4.04 4.65 -3.43
CA VAL A 75 3.57 4.99 -4.78
C VAL A 75 4.49 6.05 -5.35
N TRP A 76 5.08 5.73 -6.51
CA TRP A 76 5.90 6.67 -7.24
C TRP A 76 5.00 7.56 -8.10
N VAL A 77 5.20 8.86 -7.99
CA VAL A 77 4.51 9.87 -8.78
C VAL A 77 5.55 10.70 -9.51
N PHE A 78 5.35 10.92 -10.81
CA PHE A 78 6.18 11.79 -11.61
C PHE A 78 5.32 12.80 -12.35
N ASP A 79 5.61 14.08 -12.13
CA ASP A 79 4.92 15.19 -12.77
C ASP A 79 3.38 15.09 -12.66
N GLY A 80 2.90 14.71 -11.47
CA GLY A 80 1.48 14.60 -11.16
C GLY A 80 0.78 13.32 -11.61
N VAL A 81 1.53 12.33 -12.07
CA VAL A 81 1.01 11.05 -12.59
C VAL A 81 1.71 9.88 -11.92
N VAL A 82 0.95 8.86 -11.54
CA VAL A 82 1.53 7.63 -10.97
C VAL A 82 2.43 6.97 -12.00
N SER A 83 3.67 6.68 -11.61
CA SER A 83 4.68 6.04 -12.44
C SER A 83 4.99 4.60 -12.03
N GLY A 84 4.69 4.23 -10.79
CA GLY A 84 4.91 2.88 -10.30
C GLY A 84 4.55 2.75 -8.83
N MET A 85 4.71 1.55 -8.30
CA MET A 85 4.39 1.24 -6.91
C MET A 85 5.26 0.08 -6.43
N GLN A 86 5.60 0.11 -5.15
CA GLN A 86 6.28 -1.00 -4.49
C GLN A 86 5.77 -1.15 -3.07
N THR A 87 5.98 -2.32 -2.49
CA THR A 87 5.59 -2.63 -1.11
C THR A 87 6.80 -3.10 -0.31
N TYR A 88 6.75 -2.89 0.99
CA TYR A 88 7.75 -3.44 1.91
C TYR A 88 7.11 -3.75 3.26
N ARG A 89 7.82 -4.47 4.10
CA ARG A 89 7.37 -4.88 5.43
C ARG A 89 8.36 -4.45 6.50
N ASN A 90 7.86 -4.37 7.72
CA ASN A 90 8.67 -4.06 8.89
C ASN A 90 8.09 -4.80 10.11
N SER A 91 8.95 -5.47 10.87
CA SER A 91 8.58 -6.24 12.06
C SER A 91 8.77 -5.47 13.38
N LYS A 92 9.06 -4.17 13.33
CA LYS A 92 9.28 -3.37 14.53
C LYS A 92 7.96 -3.09 15.26
N PHE A 93 8.02 -3.09 16.58
CA PHE A 93 6.87 -2.74 17.41
C PHE A 93 6.60 -1.24 17.38
N GLY A 94 5.31 -0.90 17.47
CA GLY A 94 4.85 0.48 17.53
C GLY A 94 4.01 0.87 16.33
N ASN A 95 3.71 2.15 16.23
CA ASN A 95 2.94 2.70 15.13
C ASN A 95 3.75 2.64 13.82
N CYS A 96 3.18 2.10 12.76
CA CYS A 96 3.84 1.97 11.46
C CYS A 96 4.36 3.31 10.93
N GLU A 97 3.70 4.41 11.25
CA GLU A 97 4.11 5.76 10.82
C GLU A 97 5.48 6.19 11.35
N SER A 98 5.96 5.55 12.41
CA SER A 98 7.29 5.83 12.98
C SER A 98 8.42 5.18 12.19
N PHE A 99 8.13 4.29 11.25
CA PHE A 99 9.12 3.46 10.59
C PHE A 99 9.10 3.55 9.05
N PHE A 100 8.60 4.64 8.50
CA PHE A 100 8.75 4.89 7.06
C PHE A 100 10.25 4.94 6.70
N ARG A 101 10.63 4.16 5.68
CA ARG A 101 12.00 4.15 5.23
C ARG A 101 12.34 5.43 4.43
N ALA A 102 13.60 5.82 4.46
CA ALA A 102 14.12 6.85 3.57
C ALA A 102 13.99 6.37 2.11
N VAL A 103 13.58 7.28 1.24
CA VAL A 103 13.37 6.95 -0.17
C VAL A 103 14.71 6.74 -0.87
N ASN A 104 14.86 5.62 -1.55
CA ASN A 104 15.95 5.39 -2.49
C ASN A 104 15.49 5.82 -3.89
N TRP A 105 15.91 7.00 -4.32
CA TRP A 105 15.49 7.57 -5.60
C TRP A 105 15.97 6.80 -6.82
N GLU A 106 16.98 5.94 -6.67
CA GLU A 106 17.41 5.04 -7.73
C GLU A 106 16.38 3.96 -8.06
N GLU A 107 15.46 3.66 -7.13
CA GLU A 107 14.36 2.72 -7.34
C GLU A 107 13.19 3.35 -8.10
N ALA A 108 13.15 4.66 -8.25
CA ALA A 108 12.08 5.33 -8.99
C ALA A 108 12.02 4.82 -10.44
N PRO A 109 10.81 4.59 -10.99
CA PRO A 109 10.68 4.15 -12.37
C PRO A 109 11.36 5.10 -13.35
N ASP A 110 12.05 4.53 -14.36
CA ASP A 110 12.63 5.32 -15.44
C ASP A 110 11.54 5.67 -16.44
N ILE A 111 11.29 6.96 -16.56
CA ILE A 111 10.25 7.53 -17.42
C ILE A 111 10.82 8.38 -18.54
N SER A 112 12.14 8.31 -18.75
CA SER A 112 12.85 9.11 -19.73
C SER A 112 12.61 8.68 -21.20
N ASN A 113 11.64 7.82 -21.46
CA ASN A 113 11.26 7.39 -22.80
C ASN A 113 10.11 8.22 -23.36
#